data_dc96a6ee862d9c507941d85edf4be3ed
#
_entry.id   dc96a6ee862d9c507941d85edf4be3ed
#
_cell.length_a   1.000
_cell.length_b   1.000
_cell.length_c   1.000
_cell.angle_alpha   90.00
_cell.angle_beta   90.00
_cell.angle_gamma   90.00
#
_symmetry.space_group_name_H-M   'P 1'
#
loop_
_entity.id
_entity.type
_entity.pdbx_description
1 polymer ?
#
loop_
_entity_poly.entity_id
_entity_poly.type
_entity_poly.pdbx_seq_one_letter_code
_entity_poly.pdbx_strand_id
1 'polypeptide(L)' 'MLKGLEHWQYKNKAISRTFEFSSYLSGVKFVNKIASLAEELDHHPDMTLTWCKVHILLTTH' A
#
# COMPACT_ATOMS: atom_id res chain seq x y z
N MET A 1 13.16 16.70 -3.34
CA MET A 1 13.32 15.35 -2.77
C MET A 1 11.98 14.72 -2.46
N LEU A 2 11.86 13.45 -2.74
CA LEU A 2 10.58 12.75 -2.61
C LEU A 2 10.50 12.05 -1.26
N LYS A 3 10.22 12.81 -0.21
CA LYS A 3 10.17 12.26 1.13
C LYS A 3 9.16 11.11 1.27
N GLY A 4 8.07 11.18 0.54
CA GLY A 4 7.07 10.13 0.60
C GLY A 4 7.55 8.78 0.12
N LEU A 5 8.69 8.72 -0.56
CA LEU A 5 9.25 7.48 -1.06
C LEU A 5 10.38 6.91 -0.18
N GLU A 6 10.71 7.57 0.93
CA GLU A 6 11.80 7.10 1.78
C GLU A 6 11.59 5.71 2.33
N HIS A 7 10.35 5.33 2.58
CA HIS A 7 10.00 4.02 3.15
C HIS A 7 9.55 3.03 2.08
N TRP A 8 9.60 3.42 0.82
CA TRP A 8 9.22 2.55 -0.28
C TRP A 8 10.44 1.86 -0.85
N GLN A 9 10.26 0.62 -1.26
CA GLN A 9 11.32 -0.14 -1.91
C GLN A 9 10.99 -0.27 -3.38
N TYR A 10 11.98 -0.08 -4.22
CA TYR A 10 11.82 -0.24 -5.66
C TYR A 10 12.65 -1.42 -6.12
N LYS A 11 12.01 -2.40 -6.74
CA LYS A 11 12.70 -3.58 -7.23
C LYS A 11 11.88 -4.22 -8.34
N ASN A 12 12.55 -4.60 -9.43
CA ASN A 12 11.91 -5.30 -10.54
C ASN A 12 10.69 -4.55 -11.08
N LYS A 13 10.82 -3.24 -11.27
CA LYS A 13 9.75 -2.38 -11.79
C LYS A 13 8.52 -2.37 -10.90
N ALA A 14 8.72 -2.56 -9.63
CA ALA A 14 7.65 -2.50 -8.65
C ALA A 14 8.11 -1.69 -7.45
N ILE A 15 7.19 -1.00 -6.82
CA ILE A 15 7.46 -0.34 -5.54
C ILE A 15 6.58 -0.98 -4.49
N SER A 16 7.12 -1.08 -3.28
CA SER A 16 6.38 -1.71 -2.20
C SER A 16 6.65 -0.99 -0.88
N ARG A 17 5.68 -1.09 0.01
CA ARG A 17 5.82 -0.53 1.34
C ARG A 17 4.91 -1.28 2.31
N THR A 18 5.40 -1.48 3.54
CA THR A 18 4.60 -2.07 4.60
C THR A 18 4.22 -0.97 5.58
N PHE A 19 2.94 -0.86 5.89
CA PHE A 19 2.40 0.08 6.86
C PHE A 19 2.03 -0.68 8.13
N GLU A 20 2.33 -0.12 9.29
CA GLU A 20 1.98 -0.73 10.56
C GLU A 20 0.90 0.09 11.25
N PHE A 21 -0.01 -0.63 11.89
CA PHE A 21 -1.16 -0.02 12.56
C PHE A 21 -1.27 -0.54 13.99
N SER A 22 -1.97 0.21 14.83
CA SER A 22 -2.17 -0.18 16.21
C SER A 22 -3.25 -1.23 16.39
N SER A 23 -4.06 -1.46 15.36
CA SER A 23 -5.12 -2.47 15.43
C SER A 23 -5.41 -3.03 14.05
N TYR A 24 -6.03 -4.20 14.02
CA TYR A 24 -6.44 -4.83 12.79
C TYR A 24 -7.43 -3.97 12.01
N LEU A 25 -8.42 -3.41 12.73
CA LEU A 25 -9.44 -2.59 12.08
C LEU A 25 -8.88 -1.32 11.46
N SER A 26 -7.83 -0.76 12.05
CA SER A 26 -7.18 0.40 11.44
C SER A 26 -6.59 0.03 10.09
N GLY A 27 -5.98 -1.15 10.00
CA GLY A 27 -5.46 -1.66 8.74
C GLY A 27 -6.56 -1.89 7.71
N VAL A 28 -7.69 -2.44 8.15
CA VAL A 28 -8.85 -2.66 7.27
C VAL A 28 -9.35 -1.34 6.70
N LYS A 29 -9.47 -0.31 7.55
CA LYS A 29 -9.91 1.01 7.09
C LYS A 29 -8.95 1.59 6.07
N PHE A 30 -7.67 1.40 6.30
CA PHE A 30 -6.65 1.87 5.37
C PHE A 30 -6.77 1.17 4.02
N VAL A 31 -6.94 -0.15 4.03
CA VAL A 31 -7.11 -0.92 2.80
C VAL A 31 -8.34 -0.45 2.03
N ASN A 32 -9.45 -0.22 2.73
CA ASN A 32 -10.67 0.28 2.09
C ASN A 32 -10.44 1.63 1.42
N LYS A 33 -9.72 2.51 2.09
CA LYS A 33 -9.43 3.84 1.54
C LYS A 33 -8.54 3.75 0.31
N ILE A 34 -7.51 2.91 0.37
CA ILE A 34 -6.62 2.73 -0.76
C ILE A 34 -7.36 2.07 -1.92
N ALA A 35 -8.22 1.11 -1.63
CA ALA A 35 -9.00 0.43 -2.67
C ALA A 35 -9.90 1.41 -3.41
N SER A 36 -10.57 2.31 -2.68
CA SER A 36 -11.42 3.33 -3.32
C SER A 36 -10.62 4.25 -4.21
N LEU A 37 -9.46 4.68 -3.73
CA LEU A 37 -8.59 5.56 -4.51
C LEU A 37 -8.05 4.84 -5.74
N ALA A 38 -7.67 3.58 -5.58
CA ALA A 38 -7.15 2.78 -6.69
C ALA A 38 -8.20 2.61 -7.79
N GLU A 39 -9.46 2.38 -7.40
CA GLU A 39 -10.55 2.30 -8.37
C GLU A 39 -10.72 3.61 -9.12
N GLU A 40 -10.68 4.72 -8.38
CA GLU A 40 -10.84 6.03 -8.97
C GLU A 40 -9.74 6.35 -9.97
N LEU A 41 -8.51 5.94 -9.67
CA LEU A 41 -7.36 6.18 -10.53
C LEU A 41 -7.13 5.08 -11.56
N ASP A 42 -7.93 4.02 -11.51
CA ASP A 42 -7.77 2.85 -12.35
C ASP A 42 -6.35 2.29 -12.28
N HIS A 43 -5.81 2.23 -11.07
CA HIS A 43 -4.45 1.75 -10.83
C HIS A 43 -4.46 0.89 -9.57
N HIS A 44 -4.55 -0.41 -9.76
CA HIS A 44 -4.83 -1.34 -8.67
C HIS A 44 -3.57 -1.99 -8.11
N PRO A 45 -3.19 -1.68 -6.87
CA PRO A 45 -2.04 -2.32 -6.22
C PRO A 45 -2.42 -3.69 -5.66
N ASP A 46 -1.43 -4.52 -5.46
CA ASP A 46 -1.62 -5.74 -4.68
C ASP A 46 -1.48 -5.36 -3.20
N MET A 47 -2.42 -5.78 -2.40
CA MET A 47 -2.41 -5.48 -0.97
C MET A 47 -2.53 -6.74 -0.16
N THR A 48 -1.71 -6.85 0.87
CA THR A 48 -1.75 -7.97 1.80
C THR A 48 -2.04 -7.43 3.19
N LEU A 49 -3.11 -7.89 3.78
CA LEU A 49 -3.50 -7.47 5.13
C LEU A 49 -3.19 -8.59 6.11
N THR A 50 -2.39 -8.28 7.10
CA THR A 50 -2.13 -9.19 8.21
C THR A 50 -2.57 -8.49 9.49
N TRP A 51 -2.34 -9.10 10.64
CA TRP A 51 -2.94 -8.61 11.89
C TRP A 51 -2.81 -7.09 12.09
N CYS A 52 -1.62 -6.55 12.05
CA CYS A 52 -1.43 -5.11 12.26
C CYS A 52 -0.59 -4.49 11.15
N LYS A 53 -0.56 -5.11 9.97
CA LYS A 53 0.26 -4.61 8.88
C LYS A 53 -0.47 -4.70 7.56
N VAL A 54 -0.21 -3.72 6.71
CA VAL A 54 -0.69 -3.74 5.33
C VAL A 54 0.51 -3.59 4.42
N HIS A 55 0.73 -4.55 3.55
CA HIS A 55 1.80 -4.49 2.57
C HIS A 55 1.21 -4.12 1.22
N ILE A 56 1.75 -3.08 0.60
CA ILE A 56 1.26 -2.61 -0.69
C ILE A 56 2.35 -2.79 -1.73
N LEU A 57 1.99 -3.37 -2.86
CA LEU A 57 2.89 -3.57 -3.99
C LEU A 57 2.27 -2.95 -5.24
N LEU A 58 2.95 -1.98 -5.81
CA LEU A 58 2.55 -1.35 -7.06
C LEU A 58 3.52 -1.76 -8.15
N THR A 59 3.00 -2.40 -9.18
CA THR A 59 3.81 -2.81 -10.31
C THR A 59 3.70 -1.76 -11.41
N THR A 60 4.85 -1.35 -11.94
CA THR A 60 4.86 -0.40 -13.05
C THR A 60 4.90 -1.18 -14.36
N HIS A 61 4.11 -0.72 -15.30
CA HIS A 61 4.03 -1.36 -16.62
C HIS A 61 4.66 -0.52 -17.68
#